data_a40624e2f77a57877b4cd282277c5d2a
#
_entry.id   a40624e2f77a57877b4cd282277c5d2a
#
_cell.length_a   1.000
_cell.length_b   1.000
_cell.length_c   1.000
_cell.angle_alpha   90.00
_cell.angle_beta   90.00
_cell.angle_gamma   90.00
#
_symmetry.space_group_name_H-M   'P 1'
#
loop_
_entity.id
_entity.type
_entity.pdbx_description
1 polymer ?
#
loop_
_entity_poly.entity_id
_entity_poly.type
_entity_poly.pdbx_seq_one_letter_code
_entity_poly.pdbx_strand_id
1 'polypeptide(L)'
;MALAGILALSQSKTKKQGLSEERVRAILPQMTQYVSFWREYPDMFIEFLAGPNSKFKLFFYQRVFLRAVMRHKYAYATFPRAYSKSFLSIMVLMIRCVLYPGAKLFVCSGGKEQAASIAKEKIEEICELIPAFKREINWKPGKTIFSKDYVKVEFKNGSRLDVVAARNSARGGRRHGGLLEEVNKIALTHFYPIALGVCV
;
A
#
# COMPACT_ATOMS: atom_id res chain seq x y z
N MET A 1 8.51 15.69 4.84
CA MET A 1 8.22 14.90 3.63
C MET A 1 6.80 14.32 3.60
N ALA A 2 6.16 14.02 4.73
CA ALA A 2 4.72 13.70 4.78
C ALA A 2 3.81 14.87 4.33
N LEU A 3 4.30 16.09 4.35
CA LEU A 3 3.61 17.31 3.93
C LEU A 3 3.28 17.37 2.43
N ALA A 4 4.04 16.70 1.57
CA ALA A 4 3.79 16.74 0.13
C ALA A 4 2.46 16.08 -0.26
N GLY A 5 2.06 15.02 0.44
CA GLY A 5 0.76 14.36 0.22
C GLY A 5 -0.40 15.23 0.71
N ILE A 6 -0.23 15.90 1.84
CA ILE A 6 -1.26 16.79 2.42
C ILE A 6 -1.40 18.07 1.60
N LEU A 7 -0.28 18.61 1.10
CA LEU A 7 -0.28 19.77 0.20
C LEU A 7 -0.85 19.43 -1.18
N ALA A 8 -0.67 18.20 -1.68
CA ALA A 8 -1.29 17.74 -2.92
C ALA A 8 -2.82 17.63 -2.84
N LEU A 9 -3.39 17.43 -1.64
CA LEU A 9 -4.84 17.49 -1.40
C LEU A 9 -5.41 18.91 -1.56
N SER A 10 -4.57 19.97 -1.46
CA SER A 10 -5.01 21.36 -1.59
C SER A 10 -5.01 21.88 -3.03
N GLN A 11 -4.44 21.15 -3.99
CA GLN A 11 -4.30 21.59 -5.39
C GLN A 11 -5.37 21.06 -6.35
N SER A 12 -6.54 20.63 -5.88
CA SER A 12 -7.69 20.48 -6.79
C SER A 12 -8.18 21.86 -7.19
N LYS A 13 -8.36 22.08 -8.50
CA LYS A 13 -8.67 23.35 -9.19
C LYS A 13 -10.02 23.98 -8.82
N THR A 14 -10.28 24.20 -7.59
CA THR A 14 -11.20 25.21 -7.10
C THR A 14 -10.37 26.12 -6.23
N LYS A 15 -10.49 27.45 -6.41
CA LYS A 15 -9.84 28.49 -5.61
C LYS A 15 -10.09 28.29 -4.09
N LYS A 16 -9.53 27.26 -3.52
CA LYS A 16 -9.39 27.10 -2.08
C LYS A 16 -8.01 27.61 -1.74
N GLN A 17 -7.98 28.71 -1.02
CA GLN A 17 -6.78 29.26 -0.38
C GLN A 17 -6.00 28.10 0.23
N GLY A 18 -4.82 27.81 -0.33
CA GLY A 18 -3.91 26.84 0.27
C GLY A 18 -3.65 27.26 1.72
N LEU A 19 -3.51 26.28 2.62
CA LEU A 19 -3.09 26.55 3.98
C LEU A 19 -1.81 27.37 3.93
N SER A 20 -1.75 28.51 4.63
CA SER A 20 -0.52 29.30 4.73
C SER A 20 0.60 28.43 5.32
N GLU A 21 1.86 28.71 4.96
CA GLU A 21 3.00 27.95 5.49
C GLU A 21 3.03 27.94 7.03
N GLU A 22 2.60 29.02 7.66
CA GLU A 22 2.50 29.14 9.12
C GLU A 22 1.48 28.16 9.70
N ARG A 23 0.30 28.04 9.08
CA ARG A 23 -0.71 27.04 9.49
C ARG A 23 -0.20 25.62 9.30
N VAL A 24 0.50 25.34 8.19
CA VAL A 24 1.12 24.04 7.96
C VAL A 24 2.15 23.74 9.06
N ARG A 25 3.01 24.68 9.41
CA ARG A 25 4.00 24.53 10.49
C ARG A 25 3.36 24.30 11.84
N ALA A 26 2.25 25.00 12.15
CA ALA A 26 1.51 24.83 13.40
C ALA A 26 0.84 23.45 13.53
N ILE A 27 0.34 22.88 12.43
CA ILE A 27 -0.34 21.58 12.41
C ILE A 27 0.64 20.40 12.34
N LEU A 28 1.87 20.64 11.83
CA LEU A 28 2.87 19.58 11.57
C LEU A 28 3.15 18.65 12.77
N PRO A 29 3.34 19.15 14.02
CA PRO A 29 3.59 18.27 15.17
C PRO A 29 2.43 17.31 15.43
N GLN A 30 1.20 17.81 15.38
CA GLN A 30 -0.01 17.01 15.56
C GLN A 30 -0.15 15.95 14.46
N MET A 31 0.08 16.34 13.20
CA MET A 31 0.03 15.40 12.07
C MET A 31 1.11 14.31 12.20
N THR A 32 2.29 14.64 12.72
CA THR A 32 3.34 13.64 12.98
C THR A 32 2.89 12.62 14.02
N GLN A 33 2.22 13.06 15.09
CA GLN A 33 1.65 12.16 16.10
C GLN A 33 0.57 11.26 15.50
N TYR A 34 -0.36 11.81 14.70
CA TYR A 34 -1.39 11.00 14.02
C TYR A 34 -0.78 9.97 13.07
N VAL A 35 0.22 10.34 12.28
CA VAL A 35 0.90 9.39 11.38
C VAL A 35 1.59 8.29 12.17
N SER A 36 2.26 8.61 13.28
CA SER A 36 2.87 7.61 14.17
C SER A 36 1.81 6.68 14.76
N PHE A 37 0.70 7.21 15.23
CA PHE A 37 -0.43 6.44 15.74
C PHE A 37 -1.00 5.50 14.65
N TRP A 38 -1.23 5.97 13.44
CA TRP A 38 -1.77 5.17 12.33
C TRP A 38 -0.80 4.08 11.86
N ARG A 39 0.50 4.27 12.00
CA ARG A 39 1.50 3.22 11.74
C ARG A 39 1.38 2.06 12.72
N GLU A 40 1.05 2.36 13.98
CA GLU A 40 0.81 1.35 15.02
C GLU A 40 -0.59 0.73 14.92
N TYR A 41 -1.59 1.53 14.52
CA TYR A 41 -3.00 1.15 14.44
C TYR A 41 -3.56 1.35 13.02
N PRO A 42 -3.12 0.55 12.04
CA PRO A 42 -3.52 0.70 10.64
C PRO A 42 -5.02 0.47 10.42
N ASP A 43 -5.68 -0.30 11.25
CA ASP A 43 -7.13 -0.48 11.24
C ASP A 43 -7.88 0.83 11.57
N MET A 44 -7.39 1.62 12.52
CA MET A 44 -7.93 2.95 12.82
C MET A 44 -7.71 3.93 11.66
N PHE A 45 -6.57 3.81 10.96
CA PHE A 45 -6.33 4.59 9.74
C PHE A 45 -7.34 4.26 8.64
N ILE A 46 -7.66 2.98 8.44
CA ILE A 46 -8.69 2.56 7.48
C ILE A 46 -10.06 3.10 7.86
N GLU A 47 -10.44 3.03 9.12
CA GLU A 47 -11.71 3.60 9.60
C GLU A 47 -11.76 5.13 9.39
N PHE A 48 -10.67 5.81 9.65
CA PHE A 48 -10.55 7.25 9.38
C PHE A 48 -10.72 7.57 7.89
N LEU A 49 -10.08 6.82 7.00
CA LEU A 49 -10.20 7.00 5.55
C LEU A 49 -11.59 6.66 5.00
N ALA A 50 -12.21 5.62 5.54
CA ALA A 50 -13.55 5.18 5.15
C ALA A 50 -14.62 6.20 5.59
N GLY A 51 -14.38 6.88 6.70
CA GLY A 51 -15.30 7.88 7.27
C GLY A 51 -16.43 7.27 8.11
N PRO A 52 -17.13 8.12 8.89
CA PRO A 52 -18.11 7.65 9.87
C PRO A 52 -19.33 6.94 9.27
N ASN A 53 -19.72 7.33 8.06
CA ASN A 53 -20.90 6.79 7.38
C ASN A 53 -20.57 5.61 6.43
N SER A 54 -19.34 5.09 6.47
CA SER A 54 -18.94 3.98 5.62
C SER A 54 -19.65 2.69 6.04
N LYS A 55 -20.13 1.96 5.04
CA LYS A 55 -20.62 0.59 5.20
C LYS A 55 -19.47 -0.42 5.36
N PHE A 56 -18.27 -0.04 4.96
CA PHE A 56 -17.09 -0.89 5.09
C PHE A 56 -16.64 -0.95 6.56
N LYS A 57 -16.60 -2.16 7.11
CA LYS A 57 -16.15 -2.44 8.47
C LYS A 57 -15.16 -3.61 8.46
N LEU A 58 -14.08 -3.45 9.18
CA LEU A 58 -13.10 -4.53 9.37
C LEU A 58 -13.58 -5.50 10.44
N PHE A 59 -13.52 -6.80 10.15
CA PHE A 59 -13.70 -7.85 11.15
C PHE A 59 -12.51 -7.88 12.12
N PHE A 60 -12.72 -8.47 13.28
CA PHE A 60 -11.70 -8.54 14.34
C PHE A 60 -10.38 -9.15 13.84
N TYR A 61 -10.43 -10.31 13.15
CA TYR A 61 -9.24 -10.98 12.63
C TYR A 61 -8.49 -10.14 11.59
N GLN A 62 -9.21 -9.33 10.79
CA GLN A 62 -8.59 -8.42 9.82
C GLN A 62 -7.81 -7.32 10.52
N ARG A 63 -8.35 -6.76 11.61
CA ARG A 63 -7.65 -5.76 12.44
C ARG A 63 -6.38 -6.34 13.05
N VAL A 64 -6.47 -7.55 13.61
CA VAL A 64 -5.30 -8.25 14.18
C VAL A 64 -4.24 -8.48 13.12
N PHE A 65 -4.62 -8.95 11.93
CA PHE A 65 -3.71 -9.16 10.81
C PHE A 65 -3.02 -7.86 10.39
N LEU A 66 -3.78 -6.78 10.16
CA LEU A 66 -3.23 -5.48 9.77
C LEU A 66 -2.20 -4.96 10.78
N ARG A 67 -2.52 -5.02 12.08
CA ARG A 67 -1.61 -4.61 13.15
C ARG A 67 -0.35 -5.47 13.21
N ALA A 68 -0.50 -6.80 13.11
CA ALA A 68 0.63 -7.72 13.14
C ALA A 68 1.60 -7.45 11.98
N VAL A 69 1.10 -7.37 10.74
CA VAL A 69 1.95 -7.17 9.56
C VAL A 69 2.62 -5.80 9.54
N MET A 70 1.98 -4.76 10.06
CA MET A 70 2.58 -3.43 10.11
C MET A 70 3.68 -3.30 11.18
N ARG A 71 3.59 -4.05 12.28
CA ARG A 71 4.54 -3.99 13.41
C ARG A 71 5.77 -4.88 13.22
N HIS A 72 5.60 -6.00 12.53
CA HIS A 72 6.69 -6.95 12.37
C HIS A 72 7.42 -6.76 11.04
N LYS A 73 8.75 -6.94 11.07
CA LYS A 73 9.58 -6.90 9.87
C LYS A 73 9.22 -8.02 8.89
N TYR A 74 8.91 -9.20 9.44
CA TYR A 74 8.47 -10.37 8.69
C TYR A 74 7.18 -10.90 9.30
N ALA A 75 6.23 -11.23 8.46
CA ALA A 75 4.99 -11.87 8.86
C ALA A 75 4.68 -13.01 7.88
N TYR A 76 4.37 -14.16 8.45
CA TYR A 76 3.85 -15.31 7.71
C TYR A 76 2.42 -15.55 8.16
N ALA A 77 1.49 -15.65 7.23
CA ALA A 77 0.08 -15.84 7.55
C ALA A 77 -0.53 -16.93 6.67
N THR A 78 -1.25 -17.83 7.31
CA THR A 78 -2.05 -18.85 6.64
C THR A 78 -3.51 -18.55 6.85
N PHE A 79 -4.25 -18.50 5.74
CA PHE A 79 -5.68 -18.24 5.75
C PHE A 79 -6.42 -19.37 5.03
N PRO A 80 -7.60 -19.76 5.51
CA PRO A 80 -8.51 -20.60 4.73
C PRO A 80 -8.98 -19.84 3.47
N ARG A 81 -9.62 -20.56 2.56
CA ARG A 81 -10.24 -19.95 1.38
C ARG A 81 -11.33 -18.97 1.80
N ALA A 82 -11.56 -17.93 0.99
CA ALA A 82 -12.57 -16.89 1.19
C ALA A 82 -12.36 -15.95 2.40
N TYR A 83 -11.22 -16.00 3.08
CA TYR A 83 -10.90 -15.11 4.22
C TYR A 83 -10.18 -13.81 3.79
N SER A 84 -10.50 -13.29 2.62
CA SER A 84 -10.00 -11.99 2.12
C SER A 84 -8.47 -11.82 2.16
N LYS A 85 -7.70 -12.92 2.06
CA LYS A 85 -6.22 -12.90 2.17
C LYS A 85 -5.59 -11.87 1.23
N SER A 86 -5.81 -12.00 -0.07
CA SER A 86 -5.20 -11.12 -1.08
C SER A 86 -5.68 -9.67 -0.93
N PHE A 87 -6.95 -9.46 -0.60
CA PHE A 87 -7.50 -8.13 -0.30
C PHE A 87 -6.77 -7.45 0.86
N LEU A 88 -6.63 -8.14 2.00
CA LEU A 88 -5.94 -7.62 3.18
C LEU A 88 -4.45 -7.37 2.91
N SER A 89 -3.80 -8.27 2.20
CA SER A 89 -2.38 -8.15 1.86
C SER A 89 -2.10 -6.94 0.96
N ILE A 90 -2.91 -6.72 -0.06
CA ILE A 90 -2.81 -5.53 -0.92
C ILE A 90 -3.15 -4.27 -0.13
N MET A 91 -4.16 -4.32 0.74
CA MET A 91 -4.52 -3.20 1.61
C MET A 91 -3.36 -2.77 2.50
N VAL A 92 -2.61 -3.71 3.12
CA VAL A 92 -1.39 -3.42 3.89
C VAL A 92 -0.37 -2.67 3.04
N LEU A 93 -0.12 -3.11 1.81
CA LEU A 93 0.84 -2.44 0.93
C LEU A 93 0.37 -1.03 0.55
N MET A 94 -0.91 -0.83 0.30
CA MET A 94 -1.47 0.50 0.03
C MET A 94 -1.36 1.42 1.26
N ILE A 95 -1.66 0.92 2.46
CA ILE A 95 -1.47 1.66 3.72
C ILE A 95 0.01 2.07 3.88
N ARG A 96 0.94 1.14 3.66
CA ARG A 96 2.38 1.43 3.71
C ARG A 96 2.78 2.48 2.67
N CYS A 97 2.27 2.41 1.44
CA CYS A 97 2.53 3.43 0.43
C CYS A 97 2.07 4.82 0.87
N VAL A 98 0.93 4.93 1.55
CA VAL A 98 0.41 6.23 2.02
C VAL A 98 1.18 6.73 3.24
N LEU A 99 1.40 5.87 4.26
CA LEU A 99 2.00 6.28 5.54
C LEU A 99 3.53 6.41 5.51
N TYR A 100 4.20 5.85 4.49
CA TYR A 100 5.66 5.91 4.35
C TYR A 100 6.04 6.52 2.99
N PRO A 101 6.22 7.85 2.90
CA PRO A 101 6.55 8.53 1.66
C PRO A 101 7.82 7.97 1.01
N GLY A 102 7.77 7.79 -0.32
CA GLY A 102 8.89 7.24 -1.08
C GLY A 102 9.06 5.70 -0.94
N ALA A 103 8.16 5.00 -0.26
CA ALA A 103 8.22 3.55 -0.13
C ALA A 103 8.15 2.87 -1.50
N LYS A 104 9.04 1.89 -1.72
CA LYS A 104 9.08 1.05 -2.92
C LYS A 104 8.68 -0.36 -2.52
N LEU A 105 7.46 -0.74 -2.85
CA LEU A 105 6.89 -2.03 -2.46
C LEU A 105 6.62 -2.89 -3.69
N PHE A 106 6.51 -4.20 -3.48
CA PHE A 106 6.21 -5.14 -4.55
C PHE A 106 5.23 -6.23 -4.14
N VAL A 107 4.59 -6.82 -5.13
CA VAL A 107 3.83 -8.07 -5.03
C VAL A 107 4.49 -9.09 -5.93
N CYS A 108 4.73 -10.27 -5.41
CA CYS A 108 5.29 -11.39 -6.14
C CYS A 108 4.47 -12.65 -5.89
N SER A 109 4.18 -13.40 -6.94
CA SER A 109 3.55 -14.72 -6.90
C SER A 109 4.25 -15.65 -7.89
N GLY A 110 3.93 -16.92 -7.84
CA GLY A 110 4.48 -17.92 -8.77
C GLY A 110 4.22 -17.60 -10.26
N GLY A 111 3.08 -16.98 -10.58
CA GLY A 111 2.70 -16.50 -11.92
C GLY A 111 2.59 -14.97 -11.97
N LYS A 112 3.32 -14.32 -12.88
CA LYS A 112 3.32 -12.86 -13.03
C LYS A 112 1.96 -12.31 -13.45
N GLU A 113 1.32 -12.94 -14.44
CA GLU A 113 0.00 -12.54 -14.94
C GLU A 113 -1.08 -12.67 -13.86
N GLN A 114 -1.05 -13.78 -13.12
CA GLN A 114 -1.96 -14.01 -12.01
C GLN A 114 -1.77 -12.96 -10.91
N ALA A 115 -0.53 -12.67 -10.54
CA ALA A 115 -0.22 -11.62 -9.55
C ALA A 115 -0.69 -10.24 -10.01
N ALA A 116 -0.52 -9.92 -11.29
CA ALA A 116 -0.96 -8.65 -11.88
C ALA A 116 -2.49 -8.52 -11.88
N SER A 117 -3.19 -9.58 -12.28
CA SER A 117 -4.65 -9.62 -12.28
C SER A 117 -5.23 -9.44 -10.88
N ILE A 118 -4.73 -10.21 -9.90
CA ILE A 118 -5.17 -10.13 -8.50
C ILE A 118 -4.87 -8.74 -7.92
N ALA A 119 -3.65 -8.23 -8.14
CA ALA A 119 -3.28 -6.91 -7.63
C ALA A 119 -4.16 -5.81 -8.20
N LYS A 120 -4.43 -5.82 -9.52
CA LYS A 120 -5.32 -4.87 -10.17
C LYS A 120 -6.73 -4.92 -9.56
N GLU A 121 -7.35 -6.10 -9.55
CA GLU A 121 -8.70 -6.32 -9.02
C GLU A 121 -8.82 -5.81 -7.57
N LYS A 122 -7.88 -6.17 -6.70
CA LYS A 122 -7.95 -5.80 -5.29
C LYS A 122 -7.64 -4.32 -5.05
N ILE A 123 -6.78 -3.69 -5.85
CA ILE A 123 -6.55 -2.23 -5.79
C ILE A 123 -7.81 -1.48 -6.20
N GLU A 124 -8.47 -1.90 -7.28
CA GLU A 124 -9.72 -1.30 -7.75
C GLU A 124 -10.82 -1.47 -6.69
N GLU A 125 -11.01 -2.67 -6.15
CA GLU A 125 -11.96 -2.96 -5.07
C GLU A 125 -11.71 -2.08 -3.82
N ILE A 126 -10.45 -1.94 -3.38
CA ILE A 126 -10.10 -1.09 -2.24
C ILE A 126 -10.40 0.38 -2.54
N CYS A 127 -10.11 0.85 -3.75
CA CYS A 127 -10.39 2.22 -4.16
C CYS A 127 -11.90 2.53 -4.26
N GLU A 128 -12.72 1.54 -4.57
CA GLU A 128 -14.19 1.66 -4.57
C GLU A 128 -14.74 1.71 -3.15
N LEU A 129 -14.28 0.80 -2.28
CA LEU A 129 -14.71 0.75 -0.88
C LEU A 129 -14.23 1.96 -0.07
N ILE A 130 -13.03 2.46 -0.36
CA ILE A 130 -12.39 3.57 0.35
C ILE A 130 -11.86 4.59 -0.67
N PRO A 131 -12.71 5.51 -1.15
CA PRO A 131 -12.35 6.47 -2.21
C PRO A 131 -11.15 7.38 -1.86
N ALA A 132 -10.80 7.50 -0.58
CA ALA A 132 -9.63 8.23 -0.15
C ALA A 132 -8.33 7.67 -0.76
N PHE A 133 -8.18 6.35 -0.89
CA PHE A 133 -7.03 5.74 -1.55
C PHE A 133 -6.92 6.16 -3.02
N LYS A 134 -8.04 6.22 -3.74
CA LYS A 134 -8.07 6.68 -5.14
C LYS A 134 -7.51 8.08 -5.30
N ARG A 135 -7.70 8.95 -4.31
CA ARG A 135 -7.18 10.33 -4.31
C ARG A 135 -5.66 10.39 -4.11
N GLU A 136 -5.08 9.41 -3.41
CA GLU A 136 -3.64 9.34 -3.16
C GLU A 136 -2.85 8.77 -4.34
N ILE A 137 -3.49 8.02 -5.23
CA ILE A 137 -2.86 7.45 -6.42
C ILE A 137 -2.63 8.56 -7.47
N ASN A 138 -1.47 8.48 -8.13
CA ASN A 138 -1.10 9.38 -9.22
C ASN A 138 -1.55 8.81 -10.56
N TRP A 139 -2.70 9.28 -11.04
CA TRP A 139 -3.32 8.83 -12.29
C TRP A 139 -2.76 9.47 -13.57
N LYS A 140 -1.64 10.21 -13.48
CA LYS A 140 -1.01 10.76 -14.67
C LYS A 140 -0.50 9.66 -15.60
N PRO A 141 -0.51 9.87 -16.94
CA PRO A 141 0.01 8.90 -17.90
C PRO A 141 1.44 8.44 -17.54
N GLY A 142 1.70 7.13 -17.61
CA GLY A 142 3.00 6.54 -17.28
C GLY A 142 3.31 6.39 -15.79
N LYS A 143 2.50 6.94 -14.88
CA LYS A 143 2.68 6.82 -13.43
C LYS A 143 1.99 5.59 -12.85
N THR A 144 0.73 5.42 -13.18
CA THR A 144 -0.04 4.22 -12.82
C THR A 144 -0.38 3.46 -14.08
N ILE A 145 -0.01 2.17 -14.12
CA ILE A 145 -0.14 1.28 -15.27
C ILE A 145 -0.82 0.00 -14.81
N PHE A 146 -1.93 -0.34 -15.45
CA PHE A 146 -2.62 -1.61 -15.30
C PHE A 146 -2.60 -2.33 -16.65
N SER A 147 -1.69 -3.26 -16.84
CA SER A 147 -1.66 -4.15 -18.00
C SER A 147 -1.88 -5.59 -17.57
N LYS A 148 -2.02 -6.48 -18.54
CA LYS A 148 -2.23 -7.92 -18.29
C LYS A 148 -1.07 -8.53 -17.50
N ASP A 149 0.16 -8.15 -17.80
CA ASP A 149 1.37 -8.76 -17.25
C ASP A 149 2.09 -7.86 -16.24
N TYR A 150 1.65 -6.64 -16.08
CA TYR A 150 2.36 -5.67 -15.28
C TYR A 150 1.42 -4.66 -14.64
N VAL A 151 1.54 -4.54 -13.35
CA VAL A 151 0.85 -3.50 -12.56
C VAL A 151 1.91 -2.65 -11.88
N LYS A 152 1.80 -1.35 -12.07
CA LYS A 152 2.58 -0.34 -11.34
C LYS A 152 1.62 0.72 -10.86
N VAL A 153 1.65 1.01 -9.58
CA VAL A 153 0.88 2.09 -8.98
C VAL A 153 1.83 3.06 -8.30
N GLU A 154 1.82 4.30 -8.72
CA GLU A 154 2.59 5.37 -8.09
C GLU A 154 1.65 6.27 -7.28
N PHE A 155 2.04 6.58 -6.06
CA PHE A 155 1.31 7.47 -5.17
C PHE A 155 1.85 8.90 -5.25
N LYS A 156 1.03 9.88 -4.89
CA LYS A 156 1.40 11.31 -4.94
C LYS A 156 2.58 11.67 -4.04
N ASN A 157 2.79 10.89 -2.96
CA ASN A 157 3.93 11.06 -2.04
C ASN A 157 5.23 10.41 -2.53
N GLY A 158 5.28 9.93 -3.79
CA GLY A 158 6.46 9.29 -4.39
C GLY A 158 6.61 7.80 -4.07
N SER A 159 5.70 7.22 -3.30
CA SER A 159 5.69 5.77 -3.07
C SER A 159 5.19 5.03 -4.30
N ARG A 160 5.58 3.77 -4.44
CA ARG A 160 5.11 2.92 -5.53
C ARG A 160 4.91 1.48 -5.10
N LEU A 161 4.00 0.83 -5.78
CA LEU A 161 3.70 -0.59 -5.69
C LEU A 161 3.85 -1.22 -7.07
N ASP A 162 4.74 -2.21 -7.21
CA ASP A 162 5.01 -2.90 -8.47
C ASP A 162 4.66 -4.38 -8.34
N VAL A 163 4.11 -4.99 -9.40
CA VAL A 163 4.04 -6.44 -9.51
C VAL A 163 5.31 -6.96 -10.19
N VAL A 164 5.97 -7.94 -9.58
CA VAL A 164 7.20 -8.54 -10.08
C VAL A 164 7.05 -10.06 -10.25
N ALA A 165 7.74 -10.60 -11.24
CA ALA A 165 7.83 -12.05 -11.39
C ALA A 165 8.80 -12.66 -10.37
N ALA A 166 8.54 -13.89 -9.92
CA ALA A 166 9.47 -14.68 -9.11
C ALA A 166 10.63 -15.21 -9.96
N ARG A 167 11.50 -14.32 -10.42
CA ARG A 167 12.67 -14.62 -11.27
C ARG A 167 13.89 -13.84 -10.79
N ASN A 168 15.07 -14.23 -11.26
CA ASN A 168 16.34 -13.55 -10.95
C ASN A 168 16.32 -12.03 -11.27
N SER A 169 15.54 -11.61 -12.28
CA SER A 169 15.36 -10.20 -12.64
C SER A 169 14.68 -9.36 -11.53
N ALA A 170 14.01 -10.00 -10.58
CA ALA A 170 13.40 -9.28 -9.44
C ALA A 170 14.45 -8.77 -8.43
N ARG A 171 15.69 -9.26 -8.48
CA ARG A 171 16.79 -8.88 -7.55
C ARG A 171 17.30 -7.45 -7.74
N GLY A 172 17.16 -6.86 -8.93
CA GLY A 172 17.79 -5.57 -9.28
C GLY A 172 17.15 -4.32 -8.69
N GLY A 173 16.05 -4.43 -7.96
CA GLY A 173 15.32 -3.27 -7.42
C GLY A 173 15.57 -3.08 -5.92
N ARG A 174 16.11 -1.93 -5.51
CA ARG A 174 16.11 -1.54 -4.09
C ARG A 174 14.67 -1.32 -3.64
N ARG A 175 14.10 -2.28 -2.90
CA ARG A 175 12.73 -2.25 -2.40
C ARG A 175 12.72 -2.28 -0.87
N HIS A 176 11.76 -1.58 -0.28
CA HIS A 176 11.62 -1.46 1.17
C HIS A 176 10.75 -2.56 1.80
N GLY A 177 10.01 -3.29 0.97
CA GLY A 177 9.15 -4.37 1.43
C GLY A 177 8.30 -4.95 0.31
N GLY A 178 7.60 -6.03 0.58
CA GLY A 178 6.71 -6.64 -0.39
C GLY A 178 5.90 -7.79 0.15
N LEU A 179 5.05 -8.31 -0.72
CA LEU A 179 4.20 -9.45 -0.51
C LEU A 179 4.68 -10.62 -1.37
N LEU A 180 4.90 -11.75 -0.76
CA LEU A 180 5.06 -13.03 -1.43
C LEU A 180 3.76 -13.81 -1.27
N GLU A 181 3.00 -13.93 -2.33
CA GLU A 181 1.73 -14.66 -2.35
C GLU A 181 1.94 -16.08 -2.88
N GLU A 182 1.21 -17.04 -2.32
CA GLU A 182 1.32 -18.46 -2.69
C GLU A 182 2.78 -18.98 -2.66
N VAL A 183 3.45 -18.77 -1.54
CA VAL A 183 4.88 -19.08 -1.33
C VAL A 183 5.23 -20.52 -1.73
N ASN A 184 4.31 -21.46 -1.55
CA ASN A 184 4.46 -22.86 -1.94
C ASN A 184 4.63 -23.09 -3.46
N LYS A 185 4.21 -22.11 -4.28
CA LYS A 185 4.41 -22.15 -5.74
C LYS A 185 5.68 -21.45 -6.19
N ILE A 186 6.39 -20.77 -5.28
CA ILE A 186 7.65 -20.10 -5.58
C ILE A 186 8.80 -21.09 -5.34
N ALA A 187 9.60 -21.37 -6.37
CA ALA A 187 10.76 -22.23 -6.23
C ALA A 187 11.73 -21.67 -5.17
N LEU A 188 12.26 -22.53 -4.30
CA LEU A 188 13.17 -22.15 -3.22
C LEU A 188 14.38 -21.34 -3.71
N THR A 189 14.90 -21.64 -4.90
CA THR A 189 15.99 -20.91 -5.55
C THR A 189 15.67 -19.45 -5.81
N HIS A 190 14.39 -19.08 -5.89
CA HIS A 190 13.93 -17.71 -6.12
C HIS A 190 13.40 -17.06 -4.85
N PHE A 191 12.90 -17.88 -3.90
CA PHE A 191 12.33 -17.38 -2.64
C PHE A 191 13.37 -16.63 -1.80
N TYR A 192 14.49 -17.27 -1.47
CA TYR A 192 15.51 -16.67 -0.62
C TYR A 192 16.07 -15.35 -1.17
N PRO A 193 16.47 -15.27 -2.45
CA PRO A 193 16.98 -14.00 -2.99
C PRO A 193 15.97 -12.87 -3.02
N ILE A 194 14.67 -13.18 -3.19
CA ILE A 194 13.62 -12.17 -3.19
C ILE A 194 13.32 -11.73 -1.76
N ALA A 195 13.19 -12.68 -0.84
CA ALA A 195 12.92 -12.40 0.57
C ALA A 195 14.08 -11.66 1.24
N LEU A 196 15.33 -12.05 0.98
CA LEU A 196 16.52 -11.41 1.57
C LEU A 196 16.90 -10.10 0.88
N GLY A 197 16.65 -9.94 -0.42
CA GLY A 197 16.90 -8.70 -1.16
C GLY A 197 16.03 -7.52 -0.73
N VAL A 198 15.02 -7.76 0.10
CA VAL A 198 14.15 -6.75 0.71
C VAL A 198 14.69 -6.26 2.05
N CYS A 199 15.74 -6.89 2.58
CA CYS A 199 16.20 -6.72 3.97
C CYS A 199 17.47 -5.90 4.12
N VAL A 200 17.93 -5.21 3.08
CA VAL A 200 19.11 -4.34 3.11
C VAL A 200 18.72 -2.88 3.11
#